data_ec1a7d7f6e8471604625cf006107e784
#
_entry.id   ec1a7d7f6e8471604625cf006107e784
#
_cell.length_a   1.000
_cell.length_b   1.000
_cell.length_c   1.000
_cell.angle_alpha   90.00
_cell.angle_beta   90.00
_cell.angle_gamma   90.00
#
_symmetry.space_group_name_H-M   'P 1'
#
loop_
_entity.id
_entity.type
_entity.pdbx_description
1 polymer ?
#
loop_
_entity_poly.entity_id
_entity_poly.type
_entity_poly.pdbx_seq_one_letter_code
_entity_poly.pdbx_strand_id
1 'polypeptide(L)'
;EQEIDVRGDRRLNFTLKEDAVTLESVHVYGKSKSQQLREGAYAVNALNVKSLINTSQNLSAIVNRTTGVKIREEGGLGSDFNLSINGMSGNSIRYFLDGMPLDAKGSGVTLANLPPNIIDRIEIYKGVVPAHLGTDALGGAVNIITNQQNKNFLDVAYSVSSFHTHQFNFNAQYVEQKTGIFIKPVFSLNSSKNDYKVKNVEVWNESKGKYVYEEKKRFHDDYFSLLGQVEIGVTNKKWADAFCVTASYSKTDKELQTGAIQSIVYGEAERKSDSKNISATYRKRNLIFEHLNFNALLSYTWDHSCTVDTAFRKYNWNNKYINTTRNEITGDSKSIRHYKRPRTVARANFDYALNDNHSINVNYLFNRLGNKRYDDVDKTFSKSNDVLAKHIIGLSYNQRLLDGKMNNVFFVKDYINYLMVTQKDESWISG
;
A
#
# COMPACT_ATOMS: atom_id res chain seq x y z
N GLU A 1 52.71 -23.96 -2.51
CA GLU A 1 52.77 -25.35 -3.04
C GLU A 1 54.20 -25.89 -2.82
N GLN A 2 54.29 -27.06 -2.21
CA GLN A 2 55.57 -27.81 -2.17
C GLN A 2 55.36 -29.12 -2.91
N GLU A 3 56.13 -29.32 -3.93
CA GLU A 3 56.17 -30.59 -4.66
C GLU A 3 57.05 -31.58 -3.91
N ILE A 4 56.55 -32.75 -3.58
CA ILE A 4 57.25 -33.73 -2.78
C ILE A 4 57.28 -35.06 -3.57
N ASP A 5 58.46 -35.50 -3.92
CA ASP A 5 58.69 -36.80 -4.56
C ASP A 5 58.76 -37.92 -3.47
N VAL A 6 57.73 -38.79 -3.44
CA VAL A 6 57.62 -39.85 -2.42
C VAL A 6 58.21 -41.13 -2.93
N ARG A 7 59.44 -41.47 -2.48
CA ARG A 7 60.11 -42.76 -2.70
C ARG A 7 60.24 -43.46 -1.37
N GLY A 8 59.15 -44.10 -0.89
CA GLY A 8 59.17 -44.93 0.35
C GLY A 8 58.42 -44.22 1.52
N ASP A 9 58.25 -44.97 2.63
CA ASP A 9 57.55 -44.47 3.84
C ASP A 9 58.32 -43.31 4.49
N ARG A 10 57.74 -42.12 4.46
CA ARG A 10 58.24 -40.88 5.11
C ARG A 10 57.20 -40.22 5.97
N ARG A 11 57.65 -39.80 7.14
CA ARG A 11 56.82 -38.92 8.02
C ARG A 11 57.13 -37.46 7.65
N LEU A 12 56.12 -36.72 7.12
CA LEU A 12 56.26 -35.35 6.72
C LEU A 12 55.49 -34.49 7.71
N ASN A 13 56.15 -33.49 8.29
CA ASN A 13 55.52 -32.49 9.14
C ASN A 13 55.37 -31.21 8.33
N PHE A 14 54.12 -30.74 8.15
CA PHE A 14 53.82 -29.48 7.50
C PHE A 14 53.55 -28.42 8.54
N THR A 15 54.20 -27.28 8.45
CA THR A 15 53.87 -26.08 9.19
C THR A 15 53.08 -25.18 8.24
N LEU A 16 51.78 -25.10 8.45
CA LEU A 16 50.95 -24.15 7.73
C LEU A 16 51.22 -22.75 8.29
N LYS A 17 51.67 -21.82 7.44
CA LYS A 17 51.61 -20.41 7.77
C LYS A 17 50.20 -19.93 7.49
N GLU A 18 49.61 -19.21 8.45
CA GLU A 18 48.40 -18.44 8.16
C GLU A 18 48.69 -17.48 7.01
N ASP A 19 48.13 -17.78 5.85
CA ASP A 19 48.02 -16.82 4.76
C ASP A 19 46.78 -15.98 5.08
N ALA A 20 46.98 -14.94 5.89
CA ALA A 20 45.99 -13.94 6.10
C ALA A 20 45.81 -13.18 4.77
N VAL A 21 44.96 -13.73 3.90
CA VAL A 21 44.40 -12.91 2.81
C VAL A 21 43.62 -11.80 3.49
N THR A 22 44.28 -10.69 3.68
CA THR A 22 43.61 -9.43 4.01
C THR A 22 42.69 -9.17 2.83
N LEU A 23 41.42 -9.56 2.96
CA LEU A 23 40.38 -9.05 2.08
C LEU A 23 40.46 -7.54 2.20
N GLU A 24 41.01 -6.88 1.18
CA GLU A 24 40.91 -5.44 1.04
C GLU A 24 39.43 -5.14 1.22
N SER A 25 39.12 -4.40 2.26
CA SER A 25 37.75 -3.99 2.53
C SER A 25 37.25 -3.33 1.24
N VAL A 26 36.30 -3.96 0.58
CA VAL A 26 35.63 -3.38 -0.58
C VAL A 26 34.90 -2.17 -0.04
N HIS A 27 35.55 -1.03 -0.06
CA HIS A 27 34.92 0.25 0.21
C HIS A 27 33.92 0.49 -0.94
N VAL A 28 32.67 0.14 -0.73
CA VAL A 28 31.57 0.55 -1.61
C VAL A 28 31.44 2.07 -1.45
N TYR A 29 32.09 2.82 -2.31
CA TYR A 29 32.06 4.29 -2.34
C TYR A 29 30.70 4.88 -2.78
N GLY A 30 29.62 4.11 -2.77
CA GLY A 30 28.27 4.54 -3.13
C GLY A 30 27.33 4.50 -1.94
N LYS A 31 26.76 5.65 -1.56
CA LYS A 31 25.65 5.68 -0.59
C LYS A 31 24.43 4.96 -1.17
N SER A 32 23.82 4.06 -0.41
CA SER A 32 22.56 3.45 -0.81
C SER A 32 21.47 4.53 -1.00
N LYS A 33 20.48 4.27 -1.83
CA LYS A 33 19.36 5.21 -2.04
C LYS A 33 18.66 5.57 -0.73
N SER A 34 18.50 4.61 0.17
CA SER A 34 17.93 4.82 1.51
C SER A 34 18.80 5.74 2.36
N GLN A 35 20.12 5.67 2.25
CA GLN A 35 21.03 6.56 2.96
C GLN A 35 20.99 7.98 2.37
N GLN A 36 21.01 8.11 1.04
CA GLN A 36 20.88 9.40 0.36
C GLN A 36 19.60 10.14 0.76
N LEU A 37 18.50 9.41 0.88
CA LEU A 37 17.22 9.97 1.32
C LEU A 37 17.26 10.46 2.77
N ARG A 38 17.87 9.70 3.69
CA ARG A 38 17.99 10.09 5.10
C ARG A 38 18.89 11.31 5.31
N GLU A 39 19.88 11.49 4.47
CA GLU A 39 20.81 12.65 4.49
C GLU A 39 20.26 13.86 3.70
N GLY A 40 19.10 13.72 3.07
CA GLY A 40 18.41 14.78 2.34
C GLY A 40 17.76 15.81 3.27
N ALA A 41 17.15 16.84 2.67
CA ALA A 41 16.50 17.92 3.40
C ALA A 41 15.14 17.56 4.02
N TYR A 42 14.57 16.41 3.66
CA TYR A 42 13.28 15.95 4.20
C TYR A 42 13.49 15.03 5.40
N ALA A 43 12.62 15.15 6.42
CA ALA A 43 12.58 14.19 7.52
C ALA A 43 11.98 12.86 7.04
N VAL A 44 12.82 11.97 6.50
CA VAL A 44 12.41 10.69 5.94
C VAL A 44 13.11 9.52 6.59
N ASN A 45 12.34 8.50 6.94
CA ASN A 45 12.86 7.18 7.30
C ASN A 45 12.72 6.25 6.10
N ALA A 46 13.84 5.81 5.55
CA ALA A 46 13.88 4.84 4.46
C ALA A 46 14.23 3.45 5.03
N LEU A 47 13.26 2.53 5.00
CA LEU A 47 13.38 1.15 5.46
C LEU A 47 13.71 0.25 4.28
N ASN A 48 14.81 -0.49 4.35
CA ASN A 48 15.09 -1.55 3.39
C ASN A 48 14.29 -2.79 3.79
N VAL A 49 13.41 -3.25 2.92
CA VAL A 49 12.52 -4.41 3.21
C VAL A 49 13.18 -5.74 2.81
N LYS A 50 14.21 -5.73 1.98
CA LYS A 50 14.87 -6.96 1.48
C LYS A 50 15.30 -7.92 2.58
N SER A 51 15.78 -7.43 3.70
CA SER A 51 16.17 -8.27 4.86
C SER A 51 14.98 -8.87 5.61
N LEU A 52 13.76 -8.40 5.34
CA LEU A 52 12.53 -8.78 6.04
C LEU A 52 11.58 -9.61 5.17
N ILE A 53 11.87 -9.79 3.88
CA ILE A 53 11.04 -10.53 2.91
C ILE A 53 10.82 -11.98 3.35
N ASN A 54 11.84 -12.62 3.96
CA ASN A 54 11.77 -14.00 4.42
C ASN A 54 11.12 -14.16 5.81
N THR A 55 10.52 -13.11 6.33
CA THR A 55 9.75 -13.17 7.57
C THR A 55 8.26 -13.18 7.26
N SER A 56 7.46 -13.90 8.05
CA SER A 56 6.00 -13.94 7.93
C SER A 56 5.32 -12.64 8.40
N GLN A 57 6.04 -11.52 8.42
CA GLN A 57 5.52 -10.24 8.87
C GLN A 57 4.80 -9.53 7.73
N ASN A 58 3.63 -9.00 8.04
CA ASN A 58 2.93 -8.10 7.14
C ASN A 58 3.62 -6.73 7.08
N LEU A 59 3.28 -5.96 6.08
CA LEU A 59 3.89 -4.65 5.83
C LEU A 59 3.59 -3.64 6.94
N SER A 60 2.42 -3.73 7.58
CA SER A 60 2.05 -2.89 8.71
C SER A 60 2.97 -3.11 9.92
N ALA A 61 3.33 -4.36 10.22
CA ALA A 61 4.27 -4.67 11.28
C ALA A 61 5.68 -4.10 11.01
N ILE A 62 6.12 -4.11 9.76
CA ILE A 62 7.40 -3.53 9.34
C ILE A 62 7.39 -2.00 9.53
N VAL A 63 6.35 -1.33 9.07
CA VAL A 63 6.20 0.13 9.18
C VAL A 63 6.08 0.57 10.64
N ASN A 64 5.40 -0.21 11.49
CA ASN A 64 5.22 0.10 12.92
C ASN A 64 6.53 0.10 13.73
N ARG A 65 7.62 -0.48 13.21
CA ARG A 65 8.96 -0.43 13.84
C ARG A 65 9.67 0.91 13.67
N THR A 66 9.10 1.80 12.86
CA THR A 66 9.73 3.10 12.58
C THR A 66 9.47 4.09 13.72
N THR A 67 10.50 4.73 14.22
CA THR A 67 10.39 5.79 15.24
C THR A 67 9.42 6.88 14.79
N GLY A 68 8.48 7.26 15.67
CA GLY A 68 7.45 8.27 15.40
C GLY A 68 6.28 7.77 14.54
N VAL A 69 6.24 6.47 14.23
CA VAL A 69 5.13 5.83 13.52
C VAL A 69 4.45 4.83 14.46
N LYS A 70 3.14 4.86 14.47
CA LYS A 70 2.32 3.91 15.21
C LYS A 70 1.19 3.39 14.33
N ILE A 71 1.11 2.07 14.21
CA ILE A 71 -0.03 1.39 13.58
C ILE A 71 -0.85 0.74 14.68
N ARG A 72 -2.13 1.04 14.70
CA ARG A 72 -3.14 0.38 15.52
C ARG A 72 -4.01 -0.43 14.59
N GLU A 73 -3.90 -1.73 14.68
CA GLU A 73 -4.79 -2.68 13.99
C GLU A 73 -6.02 -2.95 14.86
N GLU A 74 -7.19 -3.03 14.24
CA GLU A 74 -8.48 -3.20 14.94
C GLU A 74 -8.88 -4.67 15.07
N GLY A 75 -8.10 -5.59 14.47
CA GLY A 75 -8.41 -7.00 14.49
C GLY A 75 -7.38 -7.87 13.80
N GLY A 76 -7.83 -9.01 13.24
CA GLY A 76 -7.02 -9.94 12.49
C GLY A 76 -6.70 -9.47 11.07
N LEU A 77 -6.26 -10.39 10.22
CA LEU A 77 -5.92 -10.10 8.83
C LEU A 77 -7.11 -9.44 8.10
N GLY A 78 -6.85 -8.38 7.35
CA GLY A 78 -7.88 -7.61 6.63
C GLY A 78 -8.73 -6.70 7.50
N SER A 79 -8.43 -6.55 8.80
CA SER A 79 -9.07 -5.54 9.63
C SER A 79 -8.62 -4.13 9.25
N ASP A 80 -9.45 -3.16 9.56
CA ASP A 80 -9.08 -1.76 9.43
C ASP A 80 -7.90 -1.46 10.37
N PHE A 81 -7.07 -0.52 9.96
CA PHE A 81 -5.94 -0.06 10.76
C PHE A 81 -5.85 1.47 10.74
N ASN A 82 -5.36 2.03 11.80
CA ASN A 82 -5.07 3.45 11.90
C ASN A 82 -3.56 3.64 12.03
N LEU A 83 -2.95 4.30 11.04
CA LEU A 83 -1.56 4.69 11.08
C LEU A 83 -1.46 6.14 11.53
N SER A 84 -0.59 6.40 12.49
CA SER A 84 -0.24 7.76 12.89
C SER A 84 1.25 8.02 12.69
N ILE A 85 1.57 9.24 12.25
CA ILE A 85 2.94 9.76 12.12
C ILE A 85 3.01 11.02 12.98
N ASN A 86 3.87 11.02 14.00
CA ASN A 86 4.01 12.12 14.97
C ASN A 86 2.67 12.59 15.56
N GLY A 87 1.74 11.67 15.82
CA GLY A 87 0.42 11.94 16.37
C GLY A 87 -0.66 12.33 15.35
N MET A 88 -0.31 12.63 14.11
CA MET A 88 -1.28 12.86 13.03
C MET A 88 -1.74 11.55 12.40
N SER A 89 -3.01 11.42 12.01
CA SER A 89 -3.60 10.20 11.45
C SER A 89 -4.71 10.49 10.44
N GLY A 90 -5.30 9.42 9.88
CA GLY A 90 -6.41 9.50 8.95
C GLY A 90 -6.03 10.20 7.65
N ASN A 91 -6.86 11.14 7.18
CA ASN A 91 -6.65 11.85 5.92
C ASN A 91 -5.42 12.76 5.87
N SER A 92 -4.79 13.03 7.02
CA SER A 92 -3.54 13.79 7.08
C SER A 92 -2.34 13.01 6.56
N ILE A 93 -2.45 11.68 6.42
CA ILE A 93 -1.41 10.79 5.92
C ILE A 93 -1.85 10.21 4.58
N ARG A 94 -0.92 10.18 3.62
CA ARG A 94 -1.17 9.57 2.31
C ARG A 94 -0.23 8.40 2.05
N TYR A 95 -0.75 7.40 1.36
CA TYR A 95 -0.01 6.21 0.96
C TYR A 95 0.24 6.25 -0.54
N PHE A 96 1.44 5.84 -0.95
CA PHE A 96 1.85 5.78 -2.34
C PHE A 96 2.47 4.42 -2.65
N LEU A 97 2.29 3.98 -3.88
CA LEU A 97 3.01 2.87 -4.48
C LEU A 97 3.74 3.40 -5.72
N ASP A 98 5.09 3.40 -5.68
CA ASP A 98 5.94 3.99 -6.73
C ASP A 98 5.57 5.45 -7.06
N GLY A 99 5.16 6.21 -6.03
CA GLY A 99 4.72 7.59 -6.14
C GLY A 99 3.32 7.79 -6.73
N MET A 100 2.57 6.72 -7.02
CA MET A 100 1.15 6.78 -7.32
C MET A 100 0.35 6.68 -6.02
N PRO A 101 -0.68 7.51 -5.79
CA PRO A 101 -1.55 7.34 -4.64
C PRO A 101 -2.10 5.91 -4.57
N LEU A 102 -1.95 5.24 -3.42
CA LEU A 102 -2.32 3.83 -3.27
C LEU A 102 -3.83 3.60 -3.48
N ASP A 103 -4.63 4.55 -3.06
CA ASP A 103 -6.08 4.56 -3.25
C ASP A 103 -6.50 4.67 -4.74
N ALA A 104 -5.56 5.04 -5.62
CA ALA A 104 -5.75 4.97 -7.08
C ALA A 104 -5.66 3.55 -7.64
N LYS A 105 -5.28 2.56 -6.84
CA LYS A 105 -5.34 1.13 -7.22
C LYS A 105 -6.70 0.49 -6.91
N GLY A 106 -7.57 1.19 -6.19
CA GLY A 106 -8.89 0.75 -5.77
C GLY A 106 -8.96 0.32 -4.31
N SER A 107 -10.17 0.14 -3.80
CA SER A 107 -10.45 -0.18 -2.39
C SER A 107 -9.95 -1.56 -1.96
N GLY A 108 -9.73 -2.47 -2.91
CA GLY A 108 -9.19 -3.80 -2.66
C GLY A 108 -7.68 -3.85 -2.41
N VAL A 109 -6.94 -2.74 -2.63
CA VAL A 109 -5.49 -2.69 -2.44
C VAL A 109 -5.17 -1.80 -1.24
N THR A 110 -4.64 -2.40 -0.18
CA THR A 110 -4.30 -1.73 1.07
C THR A 110 -2.87 -2.07 1.51
N LEU A 111 -2.33 -1.31 2.45
CA LEU A 111 -1.01 -1.61 3.04
C LEU A 111 -0.96 -3.03 3.65
N ALA A 112 -2.09 -3.53 4.17
CA ALA A 112 -2.16 -4.82 4.84
C ALA A 112 -2.11 -6.02 3.88
N ASN A 113 -2.54 -5.85 2.61
CA ASN A 113 -2.60 -6.95 1.63
C ASN A 113 -1.60 -6.83 0.48
N LEU A 114 -0.75 -5.80 0.47
CA LEU A 114 0.38 -5.74 -0.46
C LEU A 114 1.43 -6.80 -0.10
N PRO A 115 1.86 -7.64 -1.05
CA PRO A 115 2.84 -8.67 -0.77
C PRO A 115 4.22 -8.06 -0.49
N PRO A 116 4.89 -8.41 0.63
CA PRO A 116 6.19 -7.82 0.98
C PRO A 116 7.30 -8.11 -0.04
N ASN A 117 7.21 -9.23 -0.76
CA ASN A 117 8.23 -9.67 -1.71
C ASN A 117 8.34 -8.82 -2.99
N ILE A 118 7.34 -7.97 -3.28
CA ILE A 118 7.46 -7.01 -4.39
C ILE A 118 8.21 -5.73 -4.00
N ILE A 119 8.48 -5.52 -2.71
CA ILE A 119 8.91 -4.24 -2.17
C ILE A 119 10.43 -4.19 -2.03
N ASP A 120 11.03 -3.12 -2.52
CA ASP A 120 12.45 -2.80 -2.33
C ASP A 120 12.68 -2.03 -1.01
N ARG A 121 11.92 -0.96 -0.83
CA ARG A 121 12.02 -0.10 0.36
C ARG A 121 10.71 0.63 0.63
N ILE A 122 10.59 1.14 1.85
CA ILE A 122 9.48 2.00 2.29
C ILE A 122 10.08 3.33 2.72
N GLU A 123 9.57 4.42 2.18
CA GLU A 123 9.95 5.78 2.50
C GLU A 123 8.84 6.42 3.34
N ILE A 124 9.15 6.80 4.56
CA ILE A 124 8.19 7.41 5.49
C ILE A 124 8.58 8.86 5.72
N TYR A 125 7.85 9.77 5.09
CA TYR A 125 8.01 11.21 5.23
C TYR A 125 7.22 11.70 6.43
N LYS A 126 7.90 12.35 7.38
CA LYS A 126 7.32 12.84 8.63
C LYS A 126 7.08 14.34 8.56
N GLY A 127 5.81 14.73 8.38
CA GLY A 127 5.42 16.11 8.18
C GLY A 127 5.53 16.54 6.72
N VAL A 128 6.57 17.24 6.34
CA VAL A 128 6.73 17.78 4.98
C VAL A 128 6.93 16.67 3.95
N VAL A 129 6.04 16.63 2.96
CA VAL A 129 6.09 15.67 1.86
C VAL A 129 6.66 16.32 0.60
N PRO A 130 7.62 15.69 -0.09
CA PRO A 130 8.22 16.25 -1.30
C PRO A 130 7.19 16.65 -2.37
N ALA A 131 7.50 17.71 -3.10
CA ALA A 131 6.62 18.24 -4.14
C ALA A 131 6.32 17.21 -5.24
N HIS A 132 7.32 16.36 -5.59
CA HIS A 132 7.17 15.34 -6.62
C HIS A 132 6.16 14.22 -6.31
N LEU A 133 5.75 14.06 -5.05
CA LEU A 133 4.66 13.14 -4.70
C LEU A 133 3.27 13.76 -4.93
N GLY A 134 3.17 15.08 -5.12
CA GLY A 134 1.93 15.75 -5.48
C GLY A 134 0.79 15.44 -4.51
N THR A 135 0.97 15.71 -3.21
CA THR A 135 -0.01 15.34 -2.20
C THR A 135 -0.44 16.53 -1.36
N ASP A 136 -1.67 16.45 -0.87
CA ASP A 136 -2.29 17.32 0.13
C ASP A 136 -2.09 16.84 1.58
N ALA A 137 -1.20 15.86 1.80
CA ALA A 137 -0.90 15.33 3.13
C ALA A 137 -0.20 16.38 4.01
N LEU A 138 -0.74 16.61 5.20
CA LEU A 138 -0.20 17.55 6.20
C LEU A 138 0.63 16.82 7.27
N GLY A 139 0.27 15.57 7.59
CA GLY A 139 0.92 14.77 8.63
C GLY A 139 2.11 13.95 8.14
N GLY A 140 2.16 13.66 6.84
CA GLY A 140 3.22 12.86 6.24
C GLY A 140 2.74 11.92 5.15
N ALA A 141 3.67 11.13 4.62
CA ALA A 141 3.37 10.16 3.59
C ALA A 141 4.18 8.88 3.77
N VAL A 142 3.59 7.75 3.37
CA VAL A 142 4.25 6.45 3.24
C VAL A 142 4.32 6.11 1.77
N ASN A 143 5.53 6.09 1.20
CA ASN A 143 5.76 5.73 -0.20
C ASN A 143 6.44 4.36 -0.27
N ILE A 144 5.74 3.40 -0.81
CA ILE A 144 6.20 2.03 -1.01
C ILE A 144 6.84 1.96 -2.38
N ILE A 145 8.12 1.59 -2.43
CA ILE A 145 8.87 1.45 -3.68
C ILE A 145 9.01 -0.03 -3.99
N THR A 146 8.52 -0.43 -5.15
CA THR A 146 8.64 -1.80 -5.64
C THR A 146 10.05 -2.08 -6.19
N ASN A 147 10.38 -3.36 -6.31
CA ASN A 147 11.63 -3.77 -6.93
C ASN A 147 11.60 -3.44 -8.43
N GLN A 148 12.46 -2.50 -8.84
CA GLN A 148 12.60 -2.01 -10.22
C GLN A 148 13.89 -2.50 -10.89
N GLN A 149 14.51 -3.57 -10.37
CA GLN A 149 15.73 -4.14 -10.97
C GLN A 149 15.42 -4.76 -12.33
N ASN A 150 16.29 -4.52 -13.30
CA ASN A 150 16.18 -5.10 -14.64
C ASN A 150 16.88 -6.46 -14.69
N LYS A 151 16.38 -7.45 -13.92
CA LYS A 151 16.94 -8.79 -13.79
C LYS A 151 15.83 -9.83 -13.81
N ASN A 152 16.12 -10.99 -14.37
CA ASN A 152 15.24 -12.15 -14.28
C ASN A 152 15.21 -12.67 -12.85
N PHE A 153 14.03 -12.90 -12.32
CA PHE A 153 13.84 -13.52 -11.02
C PHE A 153 12.50 -14.22 -10.94
N LEU A 154 12.41 -15.13 -10.00
CA LEU A 154 11.18 -15.80 -9.57
C LEU A 154 11.20 -15.86 -8.04
N ASP A 155 10.13 -15.38 -7.43
CA ASP A 155 9.93 -15.41 -5.98
C ASP A 155 8.54 -15.99 -5.70
N VAL A 156 8.50 -17.07 -4.93
CA VAL A 156 7.27 -17.74 -4.53
C VAL A 156 7.32 -17.93 -3.02
N ALA A 157 6.29 -17.46 -2.32
CA ALA A 157 6.19 -17.61 -0.88
C ALA A 157 4.81 -18.12 -0.49
N TYR A 158 4.77 -19.09 0.40
CA TYR A 158 3.57 -19.56 1.04
C TYR A 158 3.77 -19.58 2.55
N SER A 159 2.83 -19.02 3.28
CA SER A 159 2.88 -19.02 4.73
C SER A 159 1.55 -19.44 5.34
N VAL A 160 1.64 -20.15 6.46
CA VAL A 160 0.52 -20.56 7.30
C VAL A 160 0.72 -19.94 8.67
N SER A 161 -0.32 -19.35 9.20
CA SER A 161 -0.29 -18.70 10.52
C SER A 161 -1.53 -19.10 11.35
N SER A 162 -1.60 -18.66 12.60
CA SER A 162 -2.74 -18.89 13.48
C SER A 162 -4.05 -18.44 12.83
N PHE A 163 -5.16 -19.01 13.33
CA PHE A 163 -6.52 -18.66 12.91
C PHE A 163 -6.84 -19.03 11.46
N HIS A 164 -6.28 -20.16 10.99
CA HIS A 164 -6.43 -20.67 9.62
C HIS A 164 -6.01 -19.62 8.57
N THR A 165 -4.93 -18.90 8.88
CA THR A 165 -4.41 -17.88 7.97
C THR A 165 -3.46 -18.51 6.96
N HIS A 166 -3.77 -18.32 5.68
CA HIS A 166 -2.99 -18.77 4.54
C HIS A 166 -2.65 -17.59 3.65
N GLN A 167 -1.40 -17.45 3.30
CA GLN A 167 -0.94 -16.38 2.41
C GLN A 167 -0.06 -16.98 1.33
N PHE A 168 -0.38 -16.75 0.08
CA PHE A 168 0.39 -17.15 -1.09
C PHE A 168 0.78 -15.92 -1.90
N ASN A 169 2.06 -15.79 -2.20
CA ASN A 169 2.61 -14.70 -2.98
C ASN A 169 3.49 -15.26 -4.09
N PHE A 170 3.28 -14.76 -5.30
CA PHE A 170 4.06 -15.05 -6.48
C PHE A 170 4.49 -13.73 -7.11
N ASN A 171 5.78 -13.59 -7.40
CA ASN A 171 6.35 -12.44 -8.08
C ASN A 171 7.47 -12.93 -9.00
N ALA A 172 7.36 -12.63 -10.28
CA ALA A 172 8.38 -13.01 -11.25
C ALA A 172 8.67 -11.84 -12.20
N GLN A 173 9.82 -11.86 -12.81
CA GLN A 173 10.17 -10.95 -13.89
C GLN A 173 11.02 -11.68 -14.91
N TYR A 174 10.64 -11.54 -16.17
CA TYR A 174 11.44 -11.93 -17.30
C TYR A 174 11.81 -10.70 -18.10
N VAL A 175 13.07 -10.57 -18.44
CA VAL A 175 13.63 -9.46 -19.22
C VAL A 175 14.42 -10.04 -20.37
N GLU A 176 14.04 -9.69 -21.59
CA GLU A 176 14.81 -9.95 -22.80
C GLU A 176 15.89 -8.86 -22.96
N GLN A 177 17.15 -9.23 -22.70
CA GLN A 177 18.26 -8.28 -22.63
C GLN A 177 18.53 -7.54 -23.97
N LYS A 178 18.33 -8.21 -25.12
CA LYS A 178 18.58 -7.62 -26.42
C LYS A 178 17.54 -6.54 -26.79
N THR A 179 16.30 -6.81 -26.50
CA THR A 179 15.19 -5.92 -26.84
C THR A 179 14.81 -4.99 -25.70
N GLY A 180 15.21 -5.29 -24.47
CA GLY A 180 14.80 -4.57 -23.27
C GLY A 180 13.31 -4.73 -22.93
N ILE A 181 12.61 -5.65 -23.61
CA ILE A 181 11.21 -5.98 -23.28
C ILE A 181 11.19 -6.77 -21.99
N PHE A 182 10.24 -6.47 -21.11
CA PHE A 182 10.06 -7.22 -19.88
C PHE A 182 8.57 -7.49 -19.61
N ILE A 183 8.34 -8.56 -18.86
CA ILE A 183 7.05 -8.91 -18.29
C ILE A 183 7.24 -9.24 -16.80
N LYS A 184 6.36 -8.67 -15.95
CA LYS A 184 6.41 -8.85 -14.50
C LYS A 184 5.02 -9.19 -13.97
N PRO A 185 4.67 -10.49 -13.86
CA PRO A 185 3.46 -10.94 -13.18
C PRO A 185 3.64 -10.91 -11.66
N VAL A 186 2.60 -10.50 -10.96
CA VAL A 186 2.47 -10.53 -9.50
C VAL A 186 1.11 -11.14 -9.16
N PHE A 187 1.09 -12.04 -8.20
CA PHE A 187 -0.12 -12.63 -7.67
C PHE A 187 -0.02 -12.77 -6.16
N SER A 188 -1.07 -12.41 -5.46
CA SER A 188 -1.17 -12.55 -4.00
C SER A 188 -2.56 -13.03 -3.63
N LEU A 189 -2.62 -14.02 -2.75
CA LEU A 189 -3.86 -14.54 -2.18
C LEU A 189 -3.69 -14.64 -0.67
N ASN A 190 -4.65 -14.07 0.05
CA ASN A 190 -4.69 -14.15 1.51
C ASN A 190 -6.07 -14.63 1.95
N SER A 191 -6.09 -15.54 2.91
CA SER A 191 -7.32 -16.06 3.52
C SER A 191 -7.09 -16.25 5.01
N SER A 192 -8.07 -15.90 5.83
CA SER A 192 -8.03 -16.14 7.27
C SER A 192 -9.44 -16.29 7.81
N LYS A 193 -9.63 -17.16 8.78
CA LYS A 193 -10.89 -17.23 9.56
C LYS A 193 -10.95 -16.19 10.66
N ASN A 194 -9.81 -15.61 11.05
CA ASN A 194 -9.74 -14.64 12.15
C ASN A 194 -10.51 -15.07 13.42
N ASP A 195 -10.60 -16.37 13.66
CA ASP A 195 -11.39 -16.99 14.72
C ASP A 195 -10.69 -16.96 16.09
N TYR A 196 -9.91 -15.91 16.34
CA TYR A 196 -9.21 -15.72 17.61
C TYR A 196 -10.15 -15.36 18.76
N LYS A 197 -9.64 -15.54 19.97
CA LYS A 197 -10.36 -15.20 21.19
C LYS A 197 -10.17 -13.75 21.59
N VAL A 198 -11.26 -13.09 21.92
CA VAL A 198 -11.28 -11.72 22.42
C VAL A 198 -11.54 -11.77 23.92
N LYS A 199 -10.69 -11.07 24.70
CA LYS A 199 -10.79 -11.00 26.15
C LYS A 199 -11.71 -9.87 26.59
N ASN A 200 -12.25 -10.01 27.80
CA ASN A 200 -13.11 -9.00 28.43
C ASN A 200 -14.30 -8.58 27.58
N VAL A 201 -14.95 -9.56 26.97
CA VAL A 201 -16.17 -9.34 26.21
C VAL A 201 -17.36 -9.36 27.16
N GLU A 202 -18.20 -8.34 27.09
CA GLU A 202 -19.41 -8.24 27.89
C GLU A 202 -20.50 -9.17 27.33
N VAL A 203 -20.93 -10.13 28.13
CA VAL A 203 -21.93 -11.15 27.74
C VAL A 203 -23.02 -11.22 28.80
N TRP A 204 -24.27 -11.26 28.36
CA TRP A 204 -25.39 -11.48 29.27
C TRP A 204 -25.35 -12.94 29.76
N ASN A 205 -25.33 -13.12 31.08
CA ASN A 205 -25.38 -14.41 31.73
C ASN A 205 -26.80 -14.63 32.31
N GLU A 206 -27.55 -15.55 31.67
CA GLU A 206 -28.94 -15.83 32.00
C GLU A 206 -29.08 -16.37 33.43
N SER A 207 -28.16 -17.21 33.90
CA SER A 207 -28.23 -17.83 35.24
C SER A 207 -27.94 -16.82 36.39
N LYS A 208 -27.17 -15.75 36.09
CA LYS A 208 -26.83 -14.71 37.04
C LYS A 208 -27.68 -13.45 36.89
N GLY A 209 -28.49 -13.35 35.86
CA GLY A 209 -29.32 -12.19 35.53
C GLY A 209 -28.52 -10.88 35.38
N LYS A 210 -27.23 -10.97 34.96
CA LYS A 210 -26.35 -9.82 34.82
C LYS A 210 -25.32 -9.99 33.72
N TYR A 211 -24.73 -8.88 33.27
CA TYR A 211 -23.58 -8.92 32.38
C TYR A 211 -22.32 -9.40 33.12
N VAL A 212 -21.55 -10.24 32.47
CA VAL A 212 -20.26 -10.75 32.92
C VAL A 212 -19.23 -10.58 31.81
N TYR A 213 -17.96 -10.45 32.20
CA TYR A 213 -16.86 -10.36 31.26
C TYR A 213 -16.24 -11.73 31.03
N GLU A 214 -16.23 -12.19 29.78
CA GLU A 214 -15.75 -13.51 29.42
C GLU A 214 -14.78 -13.40 28.22
N GLU A 215 -14.03 -14.47 27.98
CA GLU A 215 -13.27 -14.66 26.75
C GLU A 215 -14.17 -15.34 25.72
N LYS A 216 -14.32 -14.74 24.54
CA LYS A 216 -15.17 -15.28 23.46
C LYS A 216 -14.41 -15.39 22.16
N LYS A 217 -14.67 -16.47 21.40
CA LYS A 217 -14.13 -16.70 20.07
C LYS A 217 -14.92 -15.91 19.04
N ARG A 218 -14.25 -15.32 18.06
CA ARG A 218 -14.90 -14.70 16.89
C ARG A 218 -15.52 -15.81 16.02
N PHE A 219 -16.62 -15.53 15.37
CA PHE A 219 -17.38 -16.51 14.58
C PHE A 219 -17.83 -16.00 13.21
N HIS A 220 -17.70 -14.67 12.95
CA HIS A 220 -18.09 -14.02 11.72
C HIS A 220 -17.05 -12.93 11.36
N ASP A 221 -15.82 -13.36 11.04
CA ASP A 221 -14.68 -12.47 10.74
C ASP A 221 -13.78 -13.05 9.64
N ASP A 222 -14.34 -13.93 8.80
CA ASP A 222 -13.61 -14.51 7.68
C ASP A 222 -13.15 -13.41 6.72
N TYR A 223 -11.93 -13.55 6.24
CA TYR A 223 -11.31 -12.63 5.30
C TYR A 223 -10.72 -13.37 4.12
N PHE A 224 -10.97 -12.84 2.94
CA PHE A 224 -10.33 -13.27 1.70
C PHE A 224 -9.87 -12.07 0.89
N SER A 225 -8.66 -12.11 0.35
CA SER A 225 -8.19 -11.13 -0.64
C SER A 225 -7.38 -11.78 -1.73
N LEU A 226 -7.54 -11.24 -2.94
CA LEU A 226 -6.82 -11.64 -4.14
C LEU A 226 -6.32 -10.38 -4.85
N LEU A 227 -5.06 -10.40 -5.26
CA LEU A 227 -4.44 -9.39 -6.12
C LEU A 227 -3.73 -10.11 -7.27
N GLY A 228 -4.10 -9.80 -8.50
CA GLY A 228 -3.38 -10.18 -9.70
C GLY A 228 -2.93 -8.93 -10.45
N GLN A 229 -1.66 -8.87 -10.85
CA GLN A 229 -1.11 -7.76 -11.63
C GLN A 229 -0.14 -8.29 -12.68
N VAL A 230 -0.18 -7.69 -13.86
CA VAL A 230 0.82 -7.92 -14.90
C VAL A 230 1.32 -6.56 -15.37
N GLU A 231 2.63 -6.39 -15.37
CA GLU A 231 3.32 -5.23 -15.93
C GLU A 231 4.11 -5.69 -17.15
N ILE A 232 3.93 -5.01 -18.27
CA ILE A 232 4.65 -5.26 -19.52
C ILE A 232 5.27 -3.94 -19.95
N GLY A 233 6.53 -3.97 -20.37
CA GLY A 233 7.19 -2.74 -20.78
C GLY A 233 8.48 -2.95 -21.51
N VAL A 234 9.14 -1.84 -21.77
CA VAL A 234 10.45 -1.77 -22.40
C VAL A 234 11.38 -0.87 -21.61
N THR A 235 12.66 -1.21 -21.60
CA THR A 235 13.73 -0.40 -20.98
C THR A 235 14.83 -0.09 -21.97
N ASN A 236 15.61 0.95 -21.68
CA ASN A 236 16.82 1.34 -22.41
C ASN A 236 16.55 1.61 -23.93
N LYS A 237 15.45 2.31 -24.24
CA LYS A 237 15.17 2.78 -25.60
C LYS A 237 15.60 4.23 -25.79
N LYS A 238 15.89 4.61 -27.05
CA LYS A 238 16.25 5.99 -27.37
C LYS A 238 15.17 6.98 -26.95
N TRP A 239 13.89 6.58 -27.07
CA TRP A 239 12.73 7.41 -26.74
C TRP A 239 12.28 7.30 -25.26
N ALA A 240 12.67 6.24 -24.54
CA ALA A 240 12.33 6.05 -23.14
C ALA A 240 13.40 5.24 -22.42
N ASP A 241 13.78 5.66 -21.20
CA ASP A 241 14.59 4.81 -20.30
C ASP A 241 13.74 3.66 -19.74
N ALA A 242 12.46 3.93 -19.50
CA ALA A 242 11.47 2.91 -19.19
C ALA A 242 10.07 3.39 -19.62
N PHE A 243 9.34 2.49 -20.24
CA PHE A 243 7.91 2.64 -20.50
C PHE A 243 7.23 1.32 -20.18
N CYS A 244 6.20 1.35 -19.34
CA CYS A 244 5.44 0.15 -19.04
C CYS A 244 3.95 0.43 -18.90
N VAL A 245 3.17 -0.61 -19.18
CA VAL A 245 1.73 -0.67 -18.96
C VAL A 245 1.46 -1.76 -17.93
N THR A 246 0.68 -1.44 -16.94
CA THR A 246 0.28 -2.35 -15.87
C THR A 246 -1.22 -2.54 -15.89
N ALA A 247 -1.67 -3.78 -15.87
CA ALA A 247 -3.05 -4.15 -15.63
C ALA A 247 -3.14 -4.90 -14.29
N SER A 248 -4.12 -4.57 -13.46
CA SER A 248 -4.33 -5.28 -12.20
C SER A 248 -5.80 -5.47 -11.87
N TYR A 249 -6.07 -6.56 -11.15
CA TYR A 249 -7.37 -6.89 -10.58
C TYR A 249 -7.16 -7.20 -9.09
N SER A 250 -8.02 -6.65 -8.25
CA SER A 250 -8.07 -6.98 -6.84
C SER A 250 -9.49 -7.27 -6.40
N LYS A 251 -9.61 -8.21 -5.45
CA LYS A 251 -10.89 -8.57 -4.83
C LYS A 251 -10.67 -8.76 -3.34
N THR A 252 -11.61 -8.28 -2.52
CA THR A 252 -11.67 -8.59 -1.08
C THR A 252 -13.09 -8.94 -0.68
N ASP A 253 -13.22 -9.98 0.13
CA ASP A 253 -14.46 -10.37 0.80
C ASP A 253 -14.16 -10.41 2.31
N LYS A 254 -14.97 -9.75 3.12
CA LYS A 254 -14.78 -9.67 4.57
C LYS A 254 -16.09 -9.75 5.30
N GLU A 255 -16.18 -10.67 6.23
CA GLU A 255 -17.22 -10.70 7.25
C GLU A 255 -16.95 -9.66 8.33
N LEU A 256 -17.99 -9.09 8.91
CA LEU A 256 -17.90 -8.07 9.93
C LEU A 256 -18.46 -8.62 11.25
N GLN A 257 -17.59 -8.90 12.22
CA GLN A 257 -18.01 -9.47 13.51
C GLN A 257 -18.54 -8.42 14.48
N THR A 258 -17.98 -7.21 14.47
CA THR A 258 -18.34 -6.17 15.46
C THR A 258 -18.47 -4.80 14.80
N GLY A 259 -19.31 -3.95 15.39
CA GLY A 259 -19.35 -2.54 15.10
C GLY A 259 -18.17 -1.77 15.71
N ALA A 260 -18.37 -0.47 15.90
CA ALA A 260 -17.35 0.43 16.47
C ALA A 260 -16.93 0.05 17.90
N ILE A 261 -17.79 -0.66 18.61
CA ILE A 261 -17.51 -1.19 19.96
C ILE A 261 -17.80 -2.70 20.00
N GLN A 262 -17.12 -3.42 20.87
CA GLN A 262 -17.22 -4.88 20.99
C GLN A 262 -18.59 -5.38 21.43
N SER A 263 -19.40 -4.57 22.07
CA SER A 263 -20.76 -4.94 22.48
C SER A 263 -21.78 -4.99 21.33
N ILE A 264 -21.44 -4.38 20.18
CA ILE A 264 -22.26 -4.45 18.97
C ILE A 264 -21.73 -5.60 18.14
N VAL A 265 -22.51 -6.70 18.08
CA VAL A 265 -22.13 -7.95 17.43
C VAL A 265 -22.94 -8.13 16.18
N TYR A 266 -22.27 -8.38 15.07
CA TYR A 266 -22.84 -8.73 13.78
C TYR A 266 -22.63 -10.22 13.52
N GLY A 267 -23.51 -10.84 12.77
CA GLY A 267 -23.44 -12.25 12.43
C GLY A 267 -23.68 -12.56 10.96
N GLU A 268 -24.13 -11.59 10.17
CA GLU A 268 -24.42 -11.77 8.74
C GLU A 268 -23.94 -10.57 7.89
N ALA A 269 -23.44 -9.51 8.50
CA ALA A 269 -22.99 -8.33 7.80
C ALA A 269 -21.64 -8.59 7.08
N GLU A 270 -21.54 -8.20 5.82
CA GLU A 270 -20.37 -8.42 4.98
C GLU A 270 -19.96 -7.17 4.22
N ARG A 271 -18.68 -7.06 3.90
CA ARG A 271 -18.14 -6.07 2.97
C ARG A 271 -17.36 -6.75 1.85
N LYS A 272 -17.71 -6.41 0.61
CA LYS A 272 -17.06 -6.93 -0.59
C LYS A 272 -16.51 -5.78 -1.42
N SER A 273 -15.35 -5.96 -2.04
CA SER A 273 -14.84 -5.00 -3.00
C SER A 273 -14.13 -5.69 -4.15
N ASP A 274 -14.22 -5.09 -5.32
CA ASP A 274 -13.47 -5.47 -6.50
C ASP A 274 -12.99 -4.22 -7.24
N SER A 275 -11.78 -4.29 -7.76
CA SER A 275 -11.18 -3.18 -8.49
C SER A 275 -10.40 -3.69 -9.69
N LYS A 276 -10.53 -2.98 -10.81
CA LYS A 276 -9.73 -3.18 -12.03
C LYS A 276 -8.96 -1.91 -12.28
N ASN A 277 -7.67 -2.02 -12.52
CA ASN A 277 -6.82 -0.86 -12.81
C ASN A 277 -6.01 -1.11 -14.06
N ILE A 278 -5.87 -0.07 -14.89
CA ILE A 278 -4.90 0.01 -15.95
C ILE A 278 -4.08 1.28 -15.76
N SER A 279 -2.77 1.17 -15.87
CA SER A 279 -1.87 2.33 -15.75
C SER A 279 -0.71 2.24 -16.72
N ALA A 280 -0.19 3.40 -17.13
CA ALA A 280 1.00 3.53 -17.94
C ALA A 280 1.99 4.44 -17.24
N THR A 281 3.26 4.07 -17.24
CA THR A 281 4.34 4.90 -16.72
C THR A 281 5.41 5.11 -17.76
N TYR A 282 5.95 6.32 -17.81
CA TYR A 282 7.00 6.72 -18.72
C TYR A 282 8.12 7.42 -17.96
N ARG A 283 9.35 7.08 -18.23
CA ARG A 283 10.54 7.72 -17.66
C ARG A 283 11.57 7.98 -18.74
N LYS A 284 12.11 9.21 -18.73
CA LYS A 284 13.18 9.60 -19.64
C LYS A 284 14.12 10.57 -18.93
N ARG A 285 15.39 10.21 -18.86
CA ARG A 285 16.47 11.13 -18.49
C ARG A 285 16.93 11.88 -19.73
N ASN A 286 17.39 13.13 -19.53
CA ASN A 286 17.86 13.98 -20.62
C ASN A 286 16.82 14.05 -21.76
N LEU A 287 15.58 14.43 -21.42
CA LEU A 287 14.41 14.35 -22.32
C LEU A 287 14.62 15.18 -23.61
N ILE A 288 14.99 16.45 -23.51
CA ILE A 288 15.21 17.38 -24.63
C ILE A 288 16.65 17.85 -24.61
N PHE A 289 17.17 18.17 -23.43
CA PHE A 289 18.54 18.61 -23.18
C PHE A 289 19.08 17.88 -21.94
N GLU A 290 20.39 17.95 -21.73
CA GLU A 290 21.06 17.29 -20.63
C GLU A 290 20.50 17.76 -19.26
N HIS A 291 20.46 16.85 -18.31
CA HIS A 291 19.99 17.06 -16.93
C HIS A 291 18.48 17.31 -16.77
N LEU A 292 17.69 17.34 -17.84
CA LEU A 292 16.22 17.39 -17.74
C LEU A 292 15.64 15.98 -17.70
N ASN A 293 15.15 15.55 -16.56
CA ASN A 293 14.48 14.26 -16.37
C ASN A 293 12.98 14.45 -16.35
N PHE A 294 12.28 13.50 -16.96
CA PHE A 294 10.81 13.49 -17.03
C PHE A 294 10.25 12.15 -16.60
N ASN A 295 9.22 12.19 -15.77
CA ASN A 295 8.44 11.03 -15.37
C ASN A 295 6.95 11.35 -15.53
N ALA A 296 6.22 10.44 -16.18
CA ALA A 296 4.78 10.56 -16.32
C ALA A 296 4.10 9.27 -15.87
N LEU A 297 2.90 9.43 -15.34
CA LEU A 297 1.99 8.36 -14.94
C LEU A 297 0.58 8.71 -15.41
N LEU A 298 -0.10 7.73 -16.01
CA LEU A 298 -1.54 7.77 -16.27
C LEU A 298 -2.16 6.51 -15.71
N SER A 299 -3.26 6.63 -14.96
CA SER A 299 -3.95 5.50 -14.37
C SER A 299 -5.45 5.70 -14.42
N TYR A 300 -6.16 4.63 -14.76
CA TYR A 300 -7.61 4.57 -14.64
C TYR A 300 -8.03 3.32 -13.86
N THR A 301 -8.95 3.51 -12.91
CA THR A 301 -9.42 2.46 -12.03
C THR A 301 -10.94 2.40 -12.03
N TRP A 302 -11.49 1.21 -12.24
CA TRP A 302 -12.88 0.89 -11.93
C TRP A 302 -12.89 0.27 -10.53
N ASP A 303 -13.44 0.99 -9.58
CA ASP A 303 -13.53 0.56 -8.18
C ASP A 303 -14.99 0.39 -7.77
N HIS A 304 -15.28 -0.75 -7.17
CA HIS A 304 -16.59 -1.09 -6.68
C HIS A 304 -16.48 -1.70 -5.29
N SER A 305 -17.29 -1.24 -4.37
CA SER A 305 -17.46 -1.87 -3.07
C SER A 305 -18.93 -2.00 -2.71
N CYS A 306 -19.25 -3.05 -1.96
CA CYS A 306 -20.59 -3.37 -1.54
C CYS A 306 -20.59 -3.71 -0.06
N THR A 307 -21.54 -3.16 0.70
CA THR A 307 -21.83 -3.56 2.07
C THR A 307 -23.19 -4.28 2.07
N VAL A 308 -23.19 -5.52 2.52
CA VAL A 308 -24.41 -6.36 2.63
C VAL A 308 -24.84 -6.38 4.09
N ASP A 309 -26.07 -5.93 4.36
CA ASP A 309 -26.65 -5.83 5.70
C ASP A 309 -28.15 -6.09 5.60
N THR A 310 -28.51 -7.35 5.36
CA THR A 310 -29.89 -7.78 5.08
C THR A 310 -30.54 -8.53 6.22
N ALA A 311 -29.84 -8.81 7.31
CA ALA A 311 -30.36 -9.55 8.44
C ALA A 311 -31.14 -8.62 9.39
N PHE A 312 -32.36 -9.02 9.72
CA PHE A 312 -33.12 -8.44 10.82
C PHE A 312 -32.92 -9.25 12.10
N ARG A 313 -31.63 -9.32 12.53
CA ARG A 313 -31.20 -10.12 13.67
C ARG A 313 -30.23 -9.29 14.52
N LYS A 314 -30.34 -9.45 15.82
CA LYS A 314 -29.37 -8.90 16.78
C LYS A 314 -28.61 -10.08 17.41
N TYR A 315 -27.35 -10.21 17.05
CA TYR A 315 -26.47 -11.26 17.54
C TYR A 315 -25.83 -10.90 18.88
N ASN A 316 -25.38 -11.95 19.58
CA ASN A 316 -24.53 -11.86 20.75
C ASN A 316 -23.25 -12.67 20.55
N TRP A 317 -22.30 -12.56 21.46
CA TRP A 317 -21.02 -13.27 21.41
C TRP A 317 -21.10 -14.80 21.56
N ASN A 318 -22.26 -15.35 21.89
CA ASN A 318 -22.51 -16.81 21.87
C ASN A 318 -23.06 -17.30 20.54
N ASN A 319 -23.01 -16.48 19.48
CA ASN A 319 -23.60 -16.76 18.17
C ASN A 319 -25.11 -17.08 18.24
N LYS A 320 -25.80 -16.54 19.24
CA LYS A 320 -27.25 -16.58 19.34
C LYS A 320 -27.83 -15.24 18.91
N TYR A 321 -29.01 -15.24 18.36
CA TYR A 321 -29.68 -14.02 17.90
C TYR A 321 -31.14 -13.96 18.38
N ILE A 322 -31.65 -12.75 18.36
CA ILE A 322 -33.07 -12.45 18.46
C ILE A 322 -33.49 -11.75 17.18
N ASN A 323 -34.71 -12.01 16.72
CA ASN A 323 -35.28 -11.28 15.60
C ASN A 323 -35.56 -9.84 16.01
N THR A 324 -35.32 -8.93 15.08
CA THR A 324 -35.53 -7.48 15.25
C THR A 324 -36.14 -6.90 13.95
N THR A 325 -36.51 -5.64 14.00
CA THR A 325 -37.00 -4.88 12.83
C THR A 325 -35.92 -4.04 12.19
N ARG A 326 -34.69 -4.13 12.67
CA ARG A 326 -33.54 -3.30 12.24
C ARG A 326 -32.40 -4.19 11.75
N ASN A 327 -31.69 -3.73 10.75
CA ASN A 327 -30.48 -4.39 10.28
C ASN A 327 -29.31 -4.21 11.27
N GLU A 328 -28.18 -4.89 11.01
CA GLU A 328 -27.08 -5.01 11.98
C GLU A 328 -26.21 -3.73 12.05
N ILE A 329 -25.87 -3.11 10.90
CA ILE A 329 -24.90 -2.00 10.81
C ILE A 329 -25.59 -0.67 11.02
N THR A 330 -26.59 -0.35 10.19
CA THR A 330 -27.20 0.99 10.19
C THR A 330 -28.35 1.12 11.20
N GLY A 331 -28.90 -0.01 11.66
CA GLY A 331 -30.06 -0.03 12.55
C GLY A 331 -31.34 0.45 11.87
N ASP A 332 -31.43 0.28 10.56
CA ASP A 332 -32.52 0.73 9.69
C ASP A 332 -33.06 -0.45 8.85
N SER A 333 -33.53 -0.22 7.64
CA SER A 333 -34.02 -1.22 6.71
C SER A 333 -32.91 -2.11 6.16
N LYS A 334 -33.28 -3.29 5.60
CA LYS A 334 -32.32 -4.13 4.86
C LYS A 334 -31.63 -3.34 3.78
N SER A 335 -30.31 -3.54 3.63
CA SER A 335 -29.47 -2.75 2.77
C SER A 335 -28.47 -3.63 2.02
N ILE A 336 -28.33 -3.38 0.72
CA ILE A 336 -27.19 -3.83 -0.10
C ILE A 336 -26.64 -2.58 -0.78
N ARG A 337 -25.69 -1.95 -0.10
CA ARG A 337 -25.22 -0.63 -0.48
C ARG A 337 -23.98 -0.69 -1.33
N HIS A 338 -24.07 -0.15 -2.54
CA HIS A 338 -23.01 -0.13 -3.52
C HIS A 338 -22.36 1.24 -3.62
N TYR A 339 -21.02 1.22 -3.76
CA TYR A 339 -20.18 2.39 -4.05
C TYR A 339 -19.36 2.09 -5.30
N LYS A 340 -19.61 2.81 -6.39
CA LYS A 340 -18.79 2.78 -7.61
C LYS A 340 -17.95 4.04 -7.67
N ARG A 341 -16.63 3.87 -7.64
CA ARG A 341 -15.66 4.97 -7.52
C ARG A 341 -14.62 4.94 -8.65
N PRO A 342 -15.05 5.21 -9.91
CA PRO A 342 -14.07 5.32 -10.99
C PRO A 342 -13.10 6.45 -10.68
N ARG A 343 -11.80 6.18 -10.89
CA ARG A 343 -10.76 7.15 -10.60
C ARG A 343 -9.78 7.28 -11.77
N THR A 344 -9.44 8.52 -12.11
CA THR A 344 -8.38 8.86 -13.05
C THR A 344 -7.28 9.59 -12.30
N VAL A 345 -6.04 9.14 -12.47
CA VAL A 345 -4.85 9.84 -11.96
C VAL A 345 -3.90 10.07 -13.13
N ALA A 346 -3.47 11.31 -13.31
CA ALA A 346 -2.41 11.66 -14.25
C ALA A 346 -1.35 12.48 -13.51
N ARG A 347 -0.08 12.16 -13.70
CA ARG A 347 1.05 12.89 -13.12
C ARG A 347 2.09 13.16 -14.18
N ALA A 348 2.64 14.36 -14.18
CA ALA A 348 3.81 14.76 -14.94
C ALA A 348 4.81 15.41 -13.97
N ASN A 349 6.04 14.92 -13.96
CA ASN A 349 7.09 15.42 -13.11
C ASN A 349 8.35 15.72 -13.94
N PHE A 350 8.81 16.95 -13.87
CA PHE A 350 10.05 17.42 -14.48
C PHE A 350 11.06 17.71 -13.37
N ASP A 351 12.25 17.17 -13.51
CA ASP A 351 13.37 17.43 -12.61
C ASP A 351 14.55 17.92 -13.44
N TYR A 352 15.01 19.13 -13.17
CA TYR A 352 16.11 19.76 -13.88
C TYR A 352 17.25 20.09 -12.93
N ALA A 353 18.40 19.45 -13.12
CA ALA A 353 19.61 19.78 -12.41
C ALA A 353 20.33 20.94 -13.14
N LEU A 354 20.34 22.11 -12.52
CA LEU A 354 21.09 23.28 -12.99
C LEU A 354 22.59 23.02 -12.92
N ASN A 355 23.03 22.35 -11.86
CA ASN A 355 24.38 21.85 -11.61
C ASN A 355 24.32 20.81 -10.47
N ASP A 356 25.46 20.32 -10.00
CA ASP A 356 25.56 19.31 -8.94
C ASP A 356 24.92 19.75 -7.60
N ASN A 357 24.80 21.04 -7.38
CA ASN A 357 24.33 21.64 -6.13
C ASN A 357 22.93 22.23 -6.20
N HIS A 358 22.37 22.44 -7.38
CA HIS A 358 21.12 23.14 -7.58
C HIS A 358 20.19 22.38 -8.53
N SER A 359 18.96 22.12 -8.12
CA SER A 359 17.94 21.52 -8.99
C SER A 359 16.57 22.14 -8.77
N ILE A 360 15.77 22.12 -9.83
CA ILE A 360 14.37 22.55 -9.83
C ILE A 360 13.51 21.35 -10.18
N ASN A 361 12.43 21.17 -9.43
CA ASN A 361 11.42 20.15 -9.71
C ASN A 361 10.06 20.82 -9.91
N VAL A 362 9.37 20.45 -10.99
CA VAL A 362 8.00 20.85 -11.29
C VAL A 362 7.16 19.60 -11.37
N ASN A 363 6.13 19.52 -10.57
CA ASN A 363 5.22 18.38 -10.54
C ASN A 363 3.77 18.83 -10.72
N TYR A 364 3.04 18.11 -11.57
CA TYR A 364 1.61 18.27 -11.73
C TYR A 364 0.92 16.93 -11.48
N LEU A 365 -0.09 16.92 -10.63
CA LEU A 365 -0.95 15.77 -10.37
C LEU A 365 -2.41 16.16 -10.62
N PHE A 366 -3.07 15.42 -11.48
CA PHE A 366 -4.50 15.41 -11.66
C PHE A 366 -5.11 14.15 -11.03
N ASN A 367 -6.14 14.30 -10.23
CA ASN A 367 -6.86 13.20 -9.59
C ASN A 367 -8.36 13.46 -9.67
N ARG A 368 -9.07 12.67 -10.47
CA ARG A 368 -10.53 12.71 -10.59
C ARG A 368 -11.13 11.46 -9.97
N LEU A 369 -12.03 11.63 -9.04
CA LEU A 369 -12.77 10.58 -8.34
C LEU A 369 -14.26 10.74 -8.57
N GLY A 370 -14.89 9.75 -9.19
CA GLY A 370 -16.35 9.61 -9.17
C GLY A 370 -16.80 8.90 -7.89
N ASN A 371 -17.97 9.19 -7.39
CA ASN A 371 -18.57 8.53 -6.24
C ASN A 371 -20.07 8.34 -6.46
N LYS A 372 -20.40 7.22 -7.11
CA LYS A 372 -21.80 6.83 -7.32
C LYS A 372 -22.22 5.88 -6.20
N ARG A 373 -23.27 6.25 -5.47
CA ARG A 373 -23.85 5.46 -4.39
C ARG A 373 -25.27 5.08 -4.73
N TYR A 374 -25.65 3.83 -4.44
CA TYR A 374 -27.03 3.35 -4.56
C TYR A 374 -27.20 2.11 -3.67
N ASP A 375 -28.46 1.78 -3.38
CA ASP A 375 -28.83 0.61 -2.62
C ASP A 375 -29.79 -0.24 -3.46
N ASP A 376 -29.58 -1.56 -3.50
CA ASP A 376 -30.42 -2.47 -4.32
C ASP A 376 -31.73 -2.86 -3.61
N VAL A 377 -31.73 -2.83 -2.29
CA VAL A 377 -32.86 -3.25 -1.45
C VAL A 377 -33.58 -2.04 -0.86
N ASP A 378 -32.85 -1.12 -0.24
CA ASP A 378 -33.41 0.09 0.34
C ASP A 378 -33.74 1.11 -0.77
N LYS A 379 -35.03 1.20 -1.11
CA LYS A 379 -35.51 2.14 -2.13
C LYS A 379 -35.56 3.60 -1.67
N THR A 380 -35.47 3.82 -0.36
CA THR A 380 -35.46 5.17 0.26
C THR A 380 -34.08 5.77 0.27
N PHE A 381 -33.03 4.96 0.06
CA PHE A 381 -31.65 5.45 0.05
C PHE A 381 -31.41 6.45 -1.05
N SER A 382 -30.94 7.64 -0.68
CA SER A 382 -30.63 8.71 -1.62
C SER A 382 -29.45 8.32 -2.51
N LYS A 383 -29.71 8.18 -3.81
CA LYS A 383 -28.68 7.91 -4.81
C LYS A 383 -27.88 9.19 -5.05
N SER A 384 -26.55 9.08 -5.10
CA SER A 384 -25.69 10.20 -5.50
C SER A 384 -24.70 9.78 -6.58
N ASN A 385 -24.24 10.77 -7.34
CA ASN A 385 -23.22 10.60 -8.37
C ASN A 385 -22.30 11.83 -8.35
N ASP A 386 -21.48 11.92 -7.33
CA ASP A 386 -20.61 13.07 -7.10
C ASP A 386 -19.28 12.88 -7.84
N VAL A 387 -18.66 13.96 -8.26
CA VAL A 387 -17.33 13.94 -8.88
C VAL A 387 -16.45 14.97 -8.21
N LEU A 388 -15.32 14.51 -7.70
CA LEU A 388 -14.26 15.36 -7.18
C LEU A 388 -13.07 15.34 -8.13
N ALA A 389 -12.66 16.49 -8.65
CA ALA A 389 -11.42 16.65 -9.40
C ALA A 389 -10.47 17.56 -8.63
N LYS A 390 -9.23 17.11 -8.50
CA LYS A 390 -8.14 17.82 -7.85
C LYS A 390 -6.99 18.03 -8.81
N HIS A 391 -6.46 19.24 -8.87
CA HIS A 391 -5.22 19.56 -9.51
C HIS A 391 -4.22 19.99 -8.44
N ILE A 392 -3.05 19.40 -8.42
CA ILE A 392 -1.99 19.74 -7.48
C ILE A 392 -0.76 20.13 -8.29
N ILE A 393 -0.34 21.36 -8.18
CA ILE A 393 0.86 21.88 -8.83
C ILE A 393 1.92 22.07 -7.76
N GLY A 394 3.09 21.50 -7.93
CA GLY A 394 4.21 21.62 -7.01
C GLY A 394 5.44 22.15 -7.73
N LEU A 395 6.06 23.17 -7.16
CA LEU A 395 7.38 23.66 -7.58
C LEU A 395 8.32 23.53 -6.40
N SER A 396 9.52 22.98 -6.60
CA SER A 396 10.55 22.99 -5.58
C SER A 396 11.93 23.34 -6.16
N TYR A 397 12.71 24.06 -5.37
CA TYR A 397 14.11 24.35 -5.62
C TYR A 397 14.94 23.70 -4.52
N ASN A 398 15.87 22.84 -4.92
CA ASN A 398 16.76 22.13 -4.02
C ASN A 398 18.18 22.73 -4.14
N GLN A 399 18.80 22.96 -2.99
CA GLN A 399 20.13 23.52 -2.88
C GLN A 399 20.99 22.69 -1.94
N ARG A 400 22.19 22.33 -2.38
CA ARG A 400 23.22 21.68 -1.56
C ARG A 400 24.37 22.64 -1.37
N LEU A 401 24.79 22.88 -0.14
CA LEU A 401 25.88 23.76 0.21
C LEU A 401 26.88 23.03 1.11
N LEU A 402 28.09 23.56 1.24
CA LEU A 402 29.14 23.04 2.12
C LEU A 402 29.44 21.55 1.86
N ASP A 403 29.67 21.17 0.61
CA ASP A 403 29.93 19.79 0.18
C ASP A 403 28.84 18.80 0.64
N GLY A 404 27.58 19.24 0.60
CA GLY A 404 26.40 18.44 0.95
C GLY A 404 26.11 18.36 2.45
N LYS A 405 26.84 19.10 3.29
CA LYS A 405 26.54 19.19 4.73
C LYS A 405 25.29 20.02 5.04
N MET A 406 24.90 20.90 4.13
CA MET A 406 23.70 21.72 4.24
C MET A 406 22.82 21.50 3.01
N ASN A 407 21.60 21.00 3.24
CA ASN A 407 20.61 20.74 2.20
C ASN A 407 19.37 21.59 2.46
N ASN A 408 19.04 22.48 1.55
CA ASN A 408 17.86 23.35 1.61
C ASN A 408 16.86 22.95 0.54
N VAL A 409 15.57 22.99 0.87
CA VAL A 409 14.48 22.82 -0.10
C VAL A 409 13.46 23.94 0.12
N PHE A 410 13.24 24.71 -0.93
CA PHE A 410 12.18 25.71 -1.00
C PHE A 410 11.09 25.14 -1.92
N PHE A 411 9.85 25.14 -1.49
CA PHE A 411 8.78 24.63 -2.33
C PHE A 411 7.48 25.39 -2.13
N VAL A 412 6.69 25.40 -3.20
CA VAL A 412 5.31 25.91 -3.22
C VAL A 412 4.42 24.82 -3.79
N LYS A 413 3.23 24.66 -3.22
CA LYS A 413 2.19 23.78 -3.74
C LYS A 413 0.88 24.55 -3.84
N ASP A 414 0.22 24.39 -4.96
CA ASP A 414 -1.12 24.92 -5.21
C ASP A 414 -2.13 23.78 -5.37
N TYR A 415 -3.33 23.97 -4.84
CA TYR A 415 -4.39 22.98 -4.81
C TYR A 415 -5.67 23.56 -5.37
N ILE A 416 -6.10 23.08 -6.52
CA ILE A 416 -7.34 23.46 -7.15
C ILE A 416 -8.32 22.28 -7.07
N ASN A 417 -9.46 22.46 -6.41
CA ASN A 417 -10.45 21.42 -6.22
C ASN A 417 -11.77 21.82 -6.87
N TYR A 418 -12.34 20.91 -7.66
CA TYR A 418 -13.67 21.03 -8.24
C TYR A 418 -14.56 19.91 -7.70
N LEU A 419 -15.66 20.26 -7.06
CA LEU A 419 -16.68 19.31 -6.61
C LEU A 419 -17.95 19.53 -7.41
N MET A 420 -18.38 18.51 -8.14
CA MET A 420 -19.68 18.47 -8.79
C MET A 420 -20.56 17.49 -8.01
N VAL A 421 -21.61 18.01 -7.40
CA VAL A 421 -22.63 17.23 -6.68
C VAL A 421 -23.85 17.16 -7.56
N THR A 422 -24.27 15.95 -7.92
CA THR A 422 -25.52 15.75 -8.62
C THR A 422 -26.62 15.61 -7.57
N GLN A 423 -27.27 16.71 -7.20
CA GLN A 423 -28.56 16.65 -6.53
C GLN A 423 -29.57 16.07 -7.52
N LYS A 424 -30.28 15.02 -7.14
CA LYS A 424 -31.51 14.67 -7.81
C LYS A 424 -32.48 15.79 -7.47
N ASP A 425 -33.05 16.43 -8.49
CA ASP A 425 -34.24 17.24 -8.32
C ASP A 425 -35.29 16.37 -7.62
N GLU A 426 -35.56 16.64 -6.34
CA GLU A 426 -36.79 16.26 -5.73
C GLU A 426 -37.85 17.08 -6.44
N SER A 427 -38.50 16.46 -7.43
CA SER A 427 -39.77 16.99 -7.92
C SER A 427 -40.70 17.03 -6.72
N TRP A 428 -40.89 18.19 -6.15
CA TRP A 428 -41.97 18.47 -5.23
C TRP A 428 -43.25 18.17 -5.96
N ILE A 429 -43.84 17.01 -5.67
CA ILE A 429 -45.25 16.77 -5.99
C ILE A 429 -46.01 17.60 -4.96
N SER A 430 -46.32 18.82 -5.34
CA SER A 430 -47.36 19.58 -4.69
C SER A 430 -48.70 18.88 -4.99
N GLY A 431 -49.20 18.14 -4.01
CA GLY A 431 -50.57 17.66 -3.96
C GLY A 431 -51.35 18.46 -2.94
#